data_cba5382857332ee61b6ac808d43aadfc
#
_entry.id   cba5382857332ee61b6ac808d43aadfc
#
_cell.length_a   1.000
_cell.length_b   1.000
_cell.length_c   1.000
_cell.angle_alpha   90.00
_cell.angle_beta   90.00
_cell.angle_gamma   90.00
#
_symmetry.space_group_name_H-M   'P 1'
#
loop_
_entity.id
_entity.type
_entity.pdbx_description
1 polymer ?
#
loop_
_entity_poly.entity_id
_entity_poly.type
_entity_poly.pdbx_seq_one_letter_code
_entity_poly.pdbx_strand_id
1 'polypeptide(L)'
;LFLLYGAVFLALPDITAPAFNTQLAENTPSIFPLLFITIACGALSGFHGIVASGTSSKQLDKEPDARFVGYLGALGEGSLALITIVAVCGALYASSPEVWHTLYGAFGSGGASAFITGGGNLLTAGWGLPNLFATTLLATMVVLFAGTTMDAGVRLQRYIIQEWGSIYNIDFLKSNVIATFVAVG
;
A
#
# COMPACT_ATOMS: atom_id res chain seq x y z
N LEU A 1 8.63 9.49 0.54
CA LEU A 1 7.54 10.46 0.57
C LEU A 1 8.04 11.88 0.26
N PHE A 2 8.99 12.43 1.04
CA PHE A 2 9.54 13.79 0.83
C PHE A 2 10.14 13.99 -0.57
N LEU A 3 10.86 13.01 -1.11
CA LEU A 3 11.40 13.06 -2.47
C LEU A 3 10.30 13.14 -3.52
N LEU A 4 9.21 12.40 -3.35
CA LEU A 4 8.06 12.43 -4.25
C LEU A 4 7.32 13.77 -4.18
N TYR A 5 7.12 14.32 -2.99
CA TYR A 5 6.54 15.67 -2.84
C TYR A 5 7.44 16.74 -3.45
N GLY A 6 8.75 16.67 -3.19
CA GLY A 6 9.71 17.55 -3.85
C GLY A 6 9.64 17.48 -5.38
N ALA A 7 9.52 16.28 -5.94
CA ALA A 7 9.38 16.09 -7.38
C ALA A 7 8.05 16.69 -7.90
N VAL A 8 6.93 16.55 -7.17
CA VAL A 8 5.65 17.18 -7.55
C VAL A 8 5.78 18.70 -7.59
N PHE A 9 6.40 19.31 -6.58
CA PHE A 9 6.58 20.78 -6.55
C PHE A 9 7.55 21.28 -7.64
N LEU A 10 8.53 20.49 -8.04
CA LEU A 10 9.48 20.86 -9.06
C LEU A 10 8.96 20.61 -10.49
N ALA A 11 8.29 19.48 -10.70
CA ALA A 11 7.79 19.10 -12.03
C ALA A 11 6.42 19.68 -12.34
N LEU A 12 5.60 20.02 -11.31
CA LEU A 12 4.22 20.50 -11.41
C LEU A 12 3.41 19.72 -12.48
N PRO A 13 3.29 18.39 -12.36
CA PRO A 13 2.68 17.58 -13.39
C PRO A 13 1.19 17.89 -13.49
N ASP A 14 0.71 18.14 -14.71
CA ASP A 14 -0.72 18.27 -14.98
C ASP A 14 -1.39 16.89 -14.90
N ILE A 15 -2.57 16.84 -14.28
CA ILE A 15 -3.39 15.63 -14.26
C ILE A 15 -4.15 15.57 -15.58
N THR A 16 -3.61 14.82 -16.53
CA THR A 16 -4.15 14.69 -17.90
C THR A 16 -4.99 13.43 -18.11
N ALA A 17 -4.97 12.50 -17.16
CA ALA A 17 -5.80 11.31 -17.23
C ALA A 17 -7.30 11.65 -17.21
N PRO A 18 -8.15 10.97 -18.01
CA PRO A 18 -9.57 11.24 -18.05
C PRO A 18 -10.24 10.92 -16.70
N ALA A 19 -11.13 11.80 -16.25
CA ALA A 19 -11.87 11.62 -14.98
C ALA A 19 -12.77 10.37 -15.01
N PHE A 20 -13.24 9.99 -16.21
CA PHE A 20 -14.04 8.78 -16.43
C PHE A 20 -13.39 7.96 -17.54
N ASN A 21 -13.02 6.73 -17.24
CA ASN A 21 -12.54 5.79 -18.24
C ASN A 21 -13.75 5.12 -18.89
N THR A 22 -13.98 5.43 -20.16
CA THR A 22 -15.07 4.83 -20.97
C THR A 22 -14.60 3.57 -21.70
N GLN A 23 -13.30 3.31 -21.77
CA GLN A 23 -12.71 2.13 -22.38
C GLN A 23 -12.43 1.07 -21.31
N LEU A 24 -13.47 0.41 -20.86
CA LEU A 24 -13.36 -0.67 -19.87
C LEU A 24 -12.99 -1.97 -20.58
N ALA A 25 -12.11 -2.77 -19.96
CA ALA A 25 -11.84 -4.13 -20.42
C ALA A 25 -13.13 -4.99 -20.31
N GLU A 26 -13.31 -5.96 -21.22
CA GLU A 26 -14.50 -6.82 -21.27
C GLU A 26 -14.82 -7.53 -19.93
N ASN A 27 -13.80 -7.81 -19.12
CA ASN A 27 -13.92 -8.47 -17.82
C ASN A 27 -13.89 -7.51 -16.63
N THR A 28 -14.06 -6.21 -16.84
CA THR A 28 -14.09 -5.26 -15.73
C THR A 28 -15.40 -5.42 -14.96
N PRO A 29 -15.34 -5.72 -13.65
CA PRO A 29 -16.52 -5.86 -12.83
C PRO A 29 -17.32 -4.55 -12.79
N SER A 30 -18.62 -4.64 -12.53
CA SER A 30 -19.46 -3.47 -12.33
C SER A 30 -18.88 -2.55 -11.26
N ILE A 31 -18.91 -1.24 -11.52
CA ILE A 31 -18.48 -0.21 -10.55
C ILE A 31 -19.15 -0.42 -9.19
N PHE A 32 -20.42 -0.75 -9.20
CA PHE A 32 -21.13 -1.17 -8.00
C PHE A 32 -21.40 -2.69 -8.10
N PRO A 33 -20.94 -3.54 -7.17
CA PRO A 33 -20.41 -3.26 -5.84
C PRO A 33 -18.87 -3.08 -5.73
N LEU A 34 -18.11 -3.21 -6.82
CA LEU A 34 -16.65 -3.25 -6.78
C LEU A 34 -16.03 -1.99 -6.17
N LEU A 35 -16.47 -0.81 -6.62
CA LEU A 35 -15.99 0.46 -6.10
C LEU A 35 -16.27 0.57 -4.60
N PHE A 36 -17.46 0.12 -4.16
CA PHE A 36 -17.79 0.09 -2.74
C PHE A 36 -16.86 -0.83 -1.94
N ILE A 37 -16.58 -2.03 -2.45
CA ILE A 37 -15.65 -2.97 -1.80
C ILE A 37 -14.24 -2.38 -1.73
N THR A 38 -13.76 -1.76 -2.79
CA THR A 38 -12.42 -1.16 -2.84
C THR A 38 -12.29 0.01 -1.88
N ILE A 39 -13.28 0.90 -1.84
CA ILE A 39 -13.31 2.03 -0.89
C ILE A 39 -13.45 1.52 0.55
N ALA A 40 -14.31 0.55 0.80
CA ALA A 40 -14.47 -0.02 2.13
C ALA A 40 -13.19 -0.73 2.60
N CYS A 41 -12.48 -1.44 1.71
CA CYS A 41 -11.20 -2.05 2.03
C CYS A 41 -10.15 -0.99 2.39
N GLY A 42 -10.08 0.13 1.66
CA GLY A 42 -9.13 1.19 1.95
C GLY A 42 -9.49 2.04 3.18
N ALA A 43 -10.76 2.35 3.38
CA ALA A 43 -11.22 3.24 4.45
C ALA A 43 -11.51 2.52 5.77
N LEU A 44 -12.03 1.31 5.70
CA LEU A 44 -12.50 0.52 6.85
C LEU A 44 -11.75 -0.82 6.99
N SER A 45 -10.55 -0.91 6.42
CA SER A 45 -9.79 -2.16 6.40
C SER A 45 -9.79 -2.87 7.75
N GLY A 46 -10.46 -4.00 7.83
CA GLY A 46 -10.48 -4.84 9.03
C GLY A 46 -9.07 -5.28 9.44
N PHE A 47 -8.18 -5.48 8.50
CA PHE A 47 -6.78 -5.81 8.74
C PHE A 47 -6.07 -4.72 9.55
N HIS A 48 -6.15 -3.46 9.14
CA HIS A 48 -5.51 -2.34 9.87
C HIS A 48 -6.10 -2.17 11.27
N GLY A 49 -7.41 -2.30 11.43
CA GLY A 49 -8.07 -2.26 12.74
C GLY A 49 -7.60 -3.39 13.67
N ILE A 50 -7.49 -4.62 13.14
CA ILE A 50 -7.02 -5.77 13.91
C ILE A 50 -5.52 -5.65 14.23
N VAL A 51 -4.69 -5.19 13.29
CA VAL A 51 -3.25 -4.95 13.54
C VAL A 51 -3.06 -3.85 14.59
N ALA A 52 -3.83 -2.77 14.52
CA ALA A 52 -3.75 -1.67 15.48
C ALA A 52 -4.09 -2.14 16.89
N SER A 53 -5.18 -2.88 17.08
CA SER A 53 -5.60 -3.39 18.40
C SER A 53 -4.76 -4.58 18.89
N GLY A 54 -4.40 -5.50 17.98
CA GLY A 54 -3.73 -6.75 18.35
C GLY A 54 -2.21 -6.66 18.42
N THR A 55 -1.58 -5.84 17.60
CA THR A 55 -0.12 -5.78 17.46
C THR A 55 0.46 -4.43 17.86
N SER A 56 -0.01 -3.34 17.24
CA SER A 56 0.57 -2.02 17.44
C SER A 56 0.39 -1.52 18.89
N SER A 57 -0.78 -1.77 19.49
CA SER A 57 -1.06 -1.40 20.88
C SER A 57 -0.11 -2.07 21.88
N LYS A 58 0.35 -3.28 21.58
CA LYS A 58 1.28 -4.04 22.42
C LYS A 58 2.75 -3.62 22.24
N GLN A 59 3.06 -2.83 21.22
CA GLN A 59 4.41 -2.35 20.91
C GLN A 59 4.65 -0.91 21.35
N LEU A 60 3.62 -0.21 21.82
CA LEU A 60 3.74 1.14 22.34
C LEU A 60 4.42 1.10 23.72
N ASP A 61 5.43 1.95 23.90
CA ASP A 61 6.13 2.10 25.18
C ASP A 61 5.29 2.91 26.18
N LYS A 62 4.61 3.95 25.70
CA LYS A 62 3.79 4.85 26.51
C LYS A 62 2.47 5.14 25.85
N GLU A 63 1.42 5.29 26.66
CA GLU A 63 0.06 5.60 26.19
C GLU A 63 -0.01 6.91 25.36
N PRO A 64 0.68 8.02 25.71
CA PRO A 64 0.69 9.23 24.89
C PRO A 64 1.24 9.04 23.47
N ASP A 65 2.12 8.07 23.25
CA ASP A 65 2.74 7.78 21.96
C ASP A 65 1.72 7.24 20.96
N ALA A 66 0.63 6.62 21.44
CA ALA A 66 -0.47 6.14 20.60
C ALA A 66 -1.06 7.26 19.73
N ARG A 67 -1.19 8.44 20.30
CA ARG A 67 -1.70 9.61 19.57
C ARG A 67 -0.75 10.04 18.46
N PHE A 68 0.53 10.13 18.74
CA PHE A 68 1.55 10.53 17.76
C PHE A 68 1.65 9.49 16.64
N VAL A 69 1.78 8.21 16.97
CA VAL A 69 1.91 7.12 16.02
C VAL A 69 0.65 7.01 15.13
N GLY A 70 -0.54 7.08 15.72
CA GLY A 70 -1.80 6.99 15.01
C GLY A 70 -2.03 8.14 14.04
N TYR A 71 -1.91 9.38 14.49
CA TYR A 71 -2.13 10.55 13.62
C TYR A 71 -1.07 10.70 12.55
N LEU A 72 0.21 10.52 12.89
CA LEU A 72 1.29 10.64 11.91
C LEU A 72 1.21 9.52 10.87
N GLY A 73 0.87 8.30 11.29
CA GLY A 73 0.64 7.18 10.39
C GLY A 73 -0.52 7.45 9.40
N ALA A 74 -1.66 7.90 9.90
CA ALA A 74 -2.83 8.21 9.08
C ALA A 74 -2.55 9.36 8.09
N LEU A 75 -1.89 10.43 8.53
CA LEU A 75 -1.49 11.54 7.65
C LEU A 75 -0.46 11.09 6.60
N GLY A 76 0.50 10.26 6.99
CA GLY A 76 1.51 9.72 6.08
C GLY A 76 0.88 8.84 4.99
N GLU A 77 -0.05 7.98 5.36
CA GLU A 77 -0.77 7.11 4.42
C GLU A 77 -1.67 7.92 3.47
N GLY A 78 -2.44 8.87 3.99
CA GLY A 78 -3.26 9.77 3.16
C GLY A 78 -2.41 10.59 2.19
N SER A 79 -1.25 11.06 2.64
CA SER A 79 -0.28 11.77 1.81
C SER A 79 0.28 10.88 0.70
N LEU A 80 0.59 9.62 1.00
CA LEU A 80 1.06 8.66 0.01
C LEU A 80 -0.01 8.36 -1.04
N ALA A 81 -1.28 8.24 -0.63
CA ALA A 81 -2.40 8.04 -1.54
C ALA A 81 -2.54 9.20 -2.53
N LEU A 82 -2.46 10.44 -2.06
CA LEU A 82 -2.52 11.63 -2.94
C LEU A 82 -1.37 11.64 -3.95
N ILE A 83 -0.14 11.36 -3.50
CA ILE A 83 1.02 11.28 -4.41
C ILE A 83 0.87 10.16 -5.42
N THR A 84 0.30 9.03 -5.03
CA THR A 84 0.05 7.92 -5.95
C THR A 84 -0.88 8.35 -7.09
N ILE A 85 -1.95 9.09 -6.78
CA ILE A 85 -2.84 9.64 -7.79
C ILE A 85 -2.08 10.57 -8.75
N VAL A 86 -1.30 11.50 -8.23
CA VAL A 86 -0.50 12.43 -9.05
C VAL A 86 0.53 11.69 -9.91
N ALA A 87 1.21 10.70 -9.36
CA ALA A 87 2.19 9.90 -10.08
C ALA A 87 1.56 9.10 -11.23
N VAL A 88 0.40 8.50 -10.99
CA VAL A 88 -0.27 7.63 -11.98
C VAL A 88 -1.08 8.44 -12.98
N CYS A 89 -1.90 9.39 -12.53
CA CYS A 89 -2.79 10.15 -13.41
C CYS A 89 -2.12 11.38 -14.06
N GLY A 90 -1.04 11.88 -13.45
CA GLY A 90 -0.23 12.95 -14.01
C GLY A 90 0.99 12.40 -14.74
N ALA A 91 2.02 11.98 -14.01
CA ALA A 91 3.31 11.66 -14.59
C ALA A 91 3.31 10.43 -15.52
N LEU A 92 2.62 9.35 -15.17
CA LEU A 92 2.55 8.16 -16.02
C LEU A 92 1.70 8.40 -17.25
N TYR A 93 0.48 8.92 -17.09
CA TYR A 93 -0.42 9.16 -18.22
C TYR A 93 0.16 10.19 -19.20
N ALA A 94 0.71 11.29 -18.71
CA ALA A 94 1.31 12.32 -19.56
C ALA A 94 2.53 11.84 -20.35
N SER A 95 3.38 10.95 -19.75
CA SER A 95 4.57 10.45 -20.39
C SER A 95 4.36 9.23 -21.29
N SER A 96 3.40 8.38 -20.95
CA SER A 96 3.16 7.11 -21.64
C SER A 96 1.71 6.64 -21.51
N PRO A 97 0.76 7.25 -22.25
CA PRO A 97 -0.66 6.87 -22.19
C PRO A 97 -0.89 5.39 -22.54
N GLU A 98 -0.13 4.84 -23.48
CA GLU A 98 -0.24 3.44 -23.91
C GLU A 98 0.11 2.47 -22.77
N VAL A 99 1.16 2.78 -22.01
CA VAL A 99 1.56 1.98 -20.83
C VAL A 99 0.49 2.06 -19.77
N TRP A 100 -0.11 3.22 -19.56
CA TRP A 100 -1.22 3.38 -18.63
C TRP A 100 -2.43 2.52 -19.04
N HIS A 101 -2.83 2.56 -20.31
CA HIS A 101 -3.92 1.72 -20.84
C HIS A 101 -3.60 0.23 -20.74
N THR A 102 -2.37 -0.18 -20.95
CA THR A 102 -1.94 -1.58 -20.80
C THR A 102 -2.01 -2.03 -19.35
N LEU A 103 -1.52 -1.22 -18.40
CA LEU A 103 -1.53 -1.54 -16.98
C LEU A 103 -2.95 -1.58 -16.38
N TYR A 104 -3.84 -0.72 -16.88
CA TYR A 104 -5.25 -0.68 -16.45
C TYR A 104 -6.20 -1.41 -17.41
N GLY A 105 -5.70 -2.06 -18.44
CA GLY A 105 -6.47 -2.86 -19.39
C GLY A 105 -7.00 -4.18 -18.81
N ALA A 106 -6.43 -4.66 -17.70
CA ALA A 106 -6.93 -5.82 -16.98
C ALA A 106 -7.16 -5.45 -15.51
N PHE A 107 -8.29 -5.87 -14.94
CA PHE A 107 -8.62 -5.60 -13.55
C PHE A 107 -7.60 -6.23 -12.60
N GLY A 108 -7.04 -5.42 -11.71
CA GLY A 108 -6.12 -5.87 -10.67
C GLY A 108 -4.65 -6.04 -11.08
N SER A 109 -4.30 -5.82 -12.35
CA SER A 109 -2.93 -6.10 -12.84
C SER A 109 -1.93 -4.97 -12.67
N GLY A 110 -2.37 -3.71 -12.53
CA GLY A 110 -1.51 -2.54 -12.73
C GLY A 110 -0.99 -1.81 -11.49
N GLY A 111 -1.61 -2.00 -10.33
CA GLY A 111 -1.45 -1.08 -9.20
C GLY A 111 -0.01 -0.73 -8.79
N ALA A 112 0.79 -1.71 -8.38
CA ALA A 112 2.17 -1.48 -7.93
C ALA A 112 3.07 -1.04 -9.11
N SER A 113 2.92 -1.66 -10.28
CA SER A 113 3.69 -1.34 -11.48
C SER A 113 3.40 0.08 -11.97
N ALA A 114 2.14 0.50 -11.96
CA ALA A 114 1.74 1.85 -12.32
C ALA A 114 2.36 2.90 -11.38
N PHE A 115 2.36 2.63 -10.07
CA PHE A 115 3.00 3.51 -9.08
C PHE A 115 4.52 3.59 -9.28
N ILE A 116 5.20 2.45 -9.50
CA ILE A 116 6.65 2.41 -9.71
C ILE A 116 7.04 3.18 -10.98
N THR A 117 6.32 2.95 -12.08
CA THR A 117 6.62 3.61 -13.35
C THR A 117 6.25 5.10 -13.29
N GLY A 118 5.06 5.43 -12.81
CA GLY A 118 4.60 6.82 -12.71
C GLY A 118 5.42 7.64 -11.72
N GLY A 119 5.72 7.09 -10.57
CA GLY A 119 6.59 7.73 -9.58
C GLY A 119 8.03 7.86 -10.07
N GLY A 120 8.54 6.87 -10.82
CA GLY A 120 9.85 6.94 -11.48
C GLY A 120 9.92 8.10 -12.48
N ASN A 121 8.91 8.23 -13.34
CA ASN A 121 8.81 9.35 -14.28
C ASN A 121 8.70 10.70 -13.55
N LEU A 122 7.95 10.75 -12.45
CA LEU A 122 7.83 11.95 -11.63
C LEU A 122 9.16 12.36 -11.00
N LEU A 123 9.94 11.41 -10.45
CA LEU A 123 11.26 11.67 -9.88
C LEU A 123 12.26 12.10 -10.95
N THR A 124 12.19 11.51 -12.15
CA THR A 124 13.03 11.89 -13.29
C THR A 124 12.70 13.31 -13.75
N ALA A 125 11.42 13.65 -13.85
CA ALA A 125 10.99 14.98 -14.27
C ALA A 125 11.33 16.07 -13.24
N GLY A 126 11.14 15.77 -11.93
CA GLY A 126 11.35 16.76 -10.86
C GLY A 126 12.82 16.95 -10.47
N TRP A 127 13.53 15.86 -10.25
CA TRP A 127 14.91 15.87 -9.74
C TRP A 127 15.96 15.62 -10.81
N GLY A 128 15.58 15.29 -12.05
CA GLY A 128 16.51 14.90 -13.12
C GLY A 128 17.22 13.57 -12.86
N LEU A 129 16.66 12.70 -12.00
CA LEU A 129 17.28 11.42 -11.68
C LEU A 129 17.20 10.46 -12.88
N PRO A 130 18.21 9.58 -13.10
CA PRO A 130 18.09 8.53 -14.10
C PRO A 130 16.87 7.65 -13.83
N ASN A 131 16.06 7.38 -14.86
CA ASN A 131 14.80 6.63 -14.72
C ASN A 131 15.01 5.26 -14.07
N LEU A 132 16.07 4.54 -14.45
CA LEU A 132 16.40 3.24 -13.85
C LEU A 132 16.63 3.34 -12.34
N PHE A 133 17.31 4.38 -11.88
CA PHE A 133 17.55 4.58 -10.45
C PHE A 133 16.25 4.92 -9.72
N ALA A 134 15.45 5.83 -10.28
CA ALA A 134 14.17 6.26 -9.70
C ALA A 134 13.18 5.09 -9.57
N THR A 135 13.02 4.28 -10.63
CA THR A 135 12.14 3.11 -10.64
C THR A 135 12.63 2.01 -9.69
N THR A 136 13.95 1.75 -9.63
CA THR A 136 14.53 0.78 -8.70
C THR A 136 14.32 1.19 -7.25
N LEU A 137 14.50 2.47 -6.94
CA LEU A 137 14.26 3.01 -5.60
C LEU A 137 12.80 2.83 -5.17
N LEU A 138 11.86 3.13 -6.06
CA LEU A 138 10.43 2.94 -5.77
C LEU A 138 10.03 1.46 -5.71
N ALA A 139 10.58 0.61 -6.58
CA ALA A 139 10.36 -0.83 -6.50
C ALA A 139 10.83 -1.40 -5.17
N THR A 140 12.02 -1.01 -4.72
CA THR A 140 12.54 -1.40 -3.40
C THR A 140 11.63 -0.92 -2.27
N MET A 141 11.13 0.32 -2.35
CA MET A 141 10.18 0.85 -1.37
C MET A 141 8.88 0.04 -1.32
N VAL A 142 8.32 -0.34 -2.46
CA VAL A 142 7.11 -1.17 -2.54
C VAL A 142 7.34 -2.56 -1.94
N VAL A 143 8.50 -3.18 -2.22
CA VAL A 143 8.86 -4.48 -1.64
C VAL A 143 9.01 -4.39 -0.12
N LEU A 144 9.68 -3.34 0.39
CA LEU A 144 9.80 -3.13 1.83
C LEU A 144 8.45 -2.89 2.49
N PHE A 145 7.58 -2.13 1.86
CA PHE A 145 6.21 -1.91 2.33
C PHE A 145 5.41 -3.23 2.39
N ALA A 146 5.49 -4.05 1.35
CA ALA A 146 4.87 -5.38 1.35
C ALA A 146 5.46 -6.28 2.46
N GLY A 147 6.78 -6.26 2.65
CA GLY A 147 7.46 -7.02 3.69
C GLY A 147 7.02 -6.63 5.11
N THR A 148 6.87 -5.33 5.39
CA THR A 148 6.39 -4.87 6.71
C THR A 148 4.94 -5.26 6.97
N THR A 149 4.09 -5.25 5.94
CA THR A 149 2.70 -5.69 6.03
C THR A 149 2.61 -7.19 6.30
N MET A 150 3.44 -7.99 5.63
CA MET A 150 3.54 -9.44 5.87
C MET A 150 4.03 -9.76 7.29
N ASP A 151 5.03 -9.05 7.80
CA ASP A 151 5.52 -9.23 9.18
C ASP A 151 4.39 -8.96 10.20
N ALA A 152 3.65 -7.87 10.03
CA ALA A 152 2.51 -7.57 10.89
C ALA A 152 1.41 -8.65 10.82
N GLY A 153 1.13 -9.17 9.62
CA GLY A 153 0.17 -10.26 9.40
C GLY A 153 0.58 -11.55 10.10
N VAL A 154 1.83 -11.97 9.96
CA VAL A 154 2.37 -13.17 10.61
C VAL A 154 2.33 -13.04 12.14
N ARG A 155 2.68 -11.88 12.67
CA ARG A 155 2.58 -11.64 14.13
C ARG A 155 1.15 -11.76 14.64
N LEU A 156 0.19 -11.21 13.89
CA LEU A 156 -1.22 -11.32 14.25
C LEU A 156 -1.70 -12.78 14.24
N GLN A 157 -1.39 -13.52 13.19
CA GLN A 157 -1.72 -14.96 13.10
C GLN A 157 -1.09 -15.74 14.24
N ARG A 158 0.17 -15.47 14.58
CA ARG A 158 0.82 -16.10 15.73
C ARG A 158 0.07 -15.86 17.03
N TYR A 159 -0.38 -14.64 17.30
CA TYR A 159 -1.15 -14.34 18.51
C TYR A 159 -2.46 -15.10 18.56
N ILE A 160 -3.18 -15.20 17.43
CA ILE A 160 -4.43 -15.96 17.33
C ILE A 160 -4.17 -17.45 17.62
N ILE A 161 -3.11 -18.03 17.04
CA ILE A 161 -2.74 -19.44 17.25
C ILE A 161 -2.39 -19.71 18.73
N GLN A 162 -1.63 -18.80 19.35
CA GLN A 162 -1.31 -18.89 20.77
C GLN A 162 -2.53 -18.78 21.68
N GLU A 163 -3.46 -17.92 21.33
CA GLU A 163 -4.73 -17.79 22.06
C GLU A 163 -5.56 -19.05 21.94
N TRP A 164 -5.67 -19.66 20.77
CA TRP A 164 -6.29 -20.97 20.59
C TRP A 164 -5.59 -22.05 21.42
N GLY A 165 -4.26 -22.08 21.40
CA GLY A 165 -3.46 -22.99 22.24
C GLY A 165 -3.78 -22.83 23.73
N SER A 166 -4.04 -21.60 24.18
CA SER A 166 -4.43 -21.31 25.55
C SER A 166 -5.86 -21.77 25.87
N ILE A 167 -6.82 -21.53 24.98
CA ILE A 167 -8.23 -21.91 25.15
C ILE A 167 -8.40 -23.44 25.17
N TYR A 168 -7.73 -24.13 24.26
CA TYR A 168 -7.82 -25.59 24.13
C TYR A 168 -6.81 -26.36 25.00
N ASN A 169 -5.99 -25.65 25.82
CA ASN A 169 -4.93 -26.21 26.65
C ASN A 169 -3.91 -27.05 25.86
N ILE A 170 -3.57 -26.62 24.65
CA ILE A 170 -2.55 -27.26 23.81
C ILE A 170 -1.22 -26.55 24.04
N ASP A 171 -0.40 -27.05 24.95
CA ASP A 171 0.87 -26.42 25.35
C ASP A 171 1.87 -26.25 24.19
N PHE A 172 1.80 -27.11 23.19
CA PHE A 172 2.62 -27.06 21.99
C PHE A 172 2.40 -25.76 21.19
N LEU A 173 1.15 -25.28 21.06
CA LEU A 173 0.80 -24.06 20.33
C LEU A 173 1.10 -22.77 21.11
N LYS A 174 1.37 -22.85 22.41
CA LYS A 174 1.77 -21.69 23.23
C LYS A 174 3.19 -21.21 22.94
N SER A 175 4.03 -22.08 22.36
CA SER A 175 5.42 -21.76 22.01
C SER A 175 5.47 -20.74 20.86
N ASN A 176 6.26 -19.64 21.03
CA ASN A 176 6.44 -18.62 20.01
C ASN A 176 6.95 -19.17 18.66
N VAL A 177 7.88 -20.12 18.74
CA VAL A 177 8.51 -20.72 17.55
C VAL A 177 7.51 -21.55 16.76
N ILE A 178 6.79 -22.41 17.46
CA ILE A 178 5.83 -23.34 16.84
C ILE A 178 4.63 -22.57 16.27
N ALA A 179 4.09 -21.62 17.03
CA ALA A 179 3.00 -20.77 16.56
C ALA A 179 3.41 -19.97 15.32
N THR A 180 4.67 -19.55 15.22
CA THR A 180 5.18 -18.87 14.01
C THR A 180 5.28 -19.84 12.83
N PHE A 181 5.79 -21.04 13.03
CA PHE A 181 5.82 -22.05 11.97
C PHE A 181 4.44 -22.40 11.44
N VAL A 182 3.46 -22.55 12.34
CA VAL A 182 2.06 -22.81 11.94
C VAL A 182 1.42 -21.60 11.27
N ALA A 183 1.86 -20.38 11.57
CA ALA A 183 1.35 -19.15 10.93
C ALA A 183 1.88 -18.96 9.51
N VAL A 184 3.06 -19.47 9.18
CA VAL A 184 3.73 -19.25 7.89
C VAL A 184 3.56 -20.43 6.93
N GLY A 185 3.40 -21.65 7.46
CA GLY A 185 3.24 -22.90 6.67
C GLY A 185 1.84 -23.24 6.34
#